data_2b25e51bd551e550420a9ab570c058b5
#
_entry.id   2b25e51bd551e550420a9ab570c058b5
#
_cell.length_a   1.000
_cell.length_b   1.000
_cell.length_c   1.000
_cell.angle_alpha   90.00
_cell.angle_beta   90.00
_cell.angle_gamma   90.00
#
_symmetry.space_group_name_H-M   'P 1'
#
loop_
_entity.id
_entity.type
_entity.pdbx_description
1 polymer ?
#
loop_
_entity_poly.entity_id
_entity_poly.type
_entity_poly.pdbx_seq_one_letter_code
_entity_poly.pdbx_strand_id
1 'polypeptide(L)'
;MQNIRNFRLVDMPKNREKTPGEINIGSLFLESEDGLDWYECQAFYSDDTAKIMYDGSGIIWGVVNKPVPQRNNTYAVSMLWPVNMSVAELDVALCPDDCLGDGTWRYIDGKIEKIPTDYVAIAESKKSRLMNEANAVIAPLERAVKLGIATSNEIAELEAWERYSVMVNRVDTTKPEWPEVPDVA
;
A
#
# COMPACT_ATOMS: atom_id res chain seq x y z
N MET A 1 20.26 -3.64 -18.76
CA MET A 1 19.15 -3.28 -17.86
C MET A 1 19.70 -3.04 -16.48
N GLN A 2 19.30 -1.97 -15.87
CA GLN A 2 19.80 -1.53 -14.56
C GLN A 2 18.96 -2.15 -13.42
N ASN A 3 19.60 -2.34 -12.26
CA ASN A 3 18.91 -2.62 -11.00
C ASN A 3 19.74 -1.99 -9.89
N ILE A 4 19.44 -0.74 -9.58
CA ILE A 4 20.16 0.05 -8.58
C ILE A 4 19.38 -0.03 -7.26
N ARG A 5 20.07 -0.46 -6.20
CA ARG A 5 19.42 -0.93 -4.97
C ARG A 5 19.55 0.04 -3.82
N ASN A 6 18.57 -0.06 -2.92
CA ASN A 6 18.58 0.46 -1.55
C ASN A 6 18.98 1.94 -1.46
N PHE A 7 18.28 2.78 -2.22
CA PHE A 7 18.42 4.21 -2.10
C PHE A 7 17.97 4.69 -0.72
N ARG A 8 18.75 5.57 -0.12
CA ARG A 8 18.45 6.20 1.17
C ARG A 8 18.67 7.70 1.10
N LEU A 9 17.95 8.44 1.92
CA LEU A 9 18.15 9.87 2.07
C LEU A 9 19.55 10.14 2.63
N VAL A 10 20.23 11.11 2.03
CA VAL A 10 21.53 11.62 2.47
C VAL A 10 21.51 13.16 2.45
N ASP A 11 22.30 13.76 3.31
CA ASP A 11 22.38 15.23 3.40
C ASP A 11 23.09 15.83 2.18
N MET A 12 24.05 15.10 1.63
CA MET A 12 24.88 15.54 0.50
C MET A 12 25.37 14.32 -0.28
N PRO A 13 25.44 14.43 -1.64
CA PRO A 13 26.07 13.40 -2.47
C PRO A 13 27.54 13.22 -2.11
N LYS A 14 28.06 11.98 -2.12
CA LYS A 14 29.45 11.71 -1.78
C LYS A 14 30.44 12.22 -2.80
N ASN A 15 30.04 12.28 -4.07
CA ASN A 15 30.95 12.50 -5.19
C ASN A 15 30.96 13.94 -5.69
N ARG A 16 30.16 14.84 -5.12
CA ARG A 16 30.08 16.24 -5.51
C ARG A 16 29.56 17.13 -4.36
N GLU A 17 29.86 18.41 -4.43
CA GLU A 17 29.28 19.42 -3.55
C GLU A 17 27.89 19.86 -4.04
N LYS A 18 27.05 20.35 -3.11
CA LYS A 18 25.78 20.99 -3.47
C LYS A 18 26.02 22.26 -4.26
N THR A 19 25.26 22.45 -5.33
CA THR A 19 25.22 23.72 -6.03
C THR A 19 24.51 24.80 -5.20
N PRO A 20 24.79 26.10 -5.41
CA PRO A 20 24.06 27.18 -4.74
C PRO A 20 22.54 27.10 -4.92
N GLY A 21 22.06 26.62 -6.07
CA GLY A 21 20.62 26.40 -6.34
C GLY A 21 20.02 25.31 -5.45
N GLU A 22 20.70 24.17 -5.31
CA GLU A 22 20.28 23.07 -4.46
C GLU A 22 20.24 23.44 -2.97
N ILE A 23 21.18 24.27 -2.53
CA ILE A 23 21.19 24.80 -1.17
C ILE A 23 19.99 25.73 -0.94
N ASN A 24 19.73 26.64 -1.90
CA ASN A 24 18.64 27.61 -1.78
C ASN A 24 17.24 26.98 -1.75
N ILE A 25 17.02 25.91 -2.49
CA ILE A 25 15.71 25.23 -2.55
C ILE A 25 15.60 24.07 -1.55
N GLY A 26 16.65 23.78 -0.77
CA GLY A 26 16.65 22.68 0.17
C GLY A 26 16.53 21.30 -0.48
N SER A 27 17.27 21.08 -1.58
CA SER A 27 17.20 19.80 -2.32
C SER A 27 17.51 18.61 -1.44
N LEU A 28 16.70 17.57 -1.59
CA LEU A 28 16.92 16.26 -0.98
C LEU A 28 17.73 15.38 -1.93
N PHE A 29 18.57 14.52 -1.38
CA PHE A 29 19.41 13.60 -2.16
C PHE A 29 19.17 12.17 -1.71
N LEU A 30 19.30 11.26 -2.68
CA LEU A 30 19.28 9.82 -2.43
C LEU A 30 20.59 9.21 -2.92
N GLU A 31 21.13 8.30 -2.12
CA GLU A 31 22.31 7.52 -2.45
C GLU A 31 21.96 6.03 -2.44
N SER A 32 22.36 5.30 -3.49
CA SER A 32 22.21 3.84 -3.54
C SER A 32 23.20 3.13 -2.59
N GLU A 33 23.03 1.82 -2.40
CA GLU A 33 23.98 1.01 -1.64
C GLU A 33 25.41 1.04 -2.23
N ASP A 34 25.53 1.23 -3.54
CA ASP A 34 26.80 1.34 -4.26
C ASP A 34 27.35 2.77 -4.27
N GLY A 35 26.69 3.72 -3.60
CA GLY A 35 27.11 5.11 -3.49
C GLY A 35 26.76 5.99 -4.71
N LEU A 36 25.81 5.57 -5.56
CA LEU A 36 25.35 6.36 -6.71
C LEU A 36 24.33 7.40 -6.28
N ASP A 37 24.54 8.66 -6.70
CA ASP A 37 23.54 9.73 -6.55
C ASP A 37 22.33 9.48 -7.47
N TRP A 38 21.10 9.65 -6.94
CA TRP A 38 19.88 9.41 -7.70
C TRP A 38 19.76 10.28 -8.94
N TYR A 39 20.09 11.55 -8.85
CA TYR A 39 19.99 12.46 -9.99
C TYR A 39 20.99 12.13 -11.10
N GLU A 40 22.19 11.66 -10.74
CA GLU A 40 23.22 11.30 -11.71
C GLU A 40 22.94 9.93 -12.34
N CYS A 41 22.54 8.92 -11.54
CA CYS A 41 22.33 7.56 -12.04
C CYS A 41 21.07 7.41 -12.90
N GLN A 42 20.17 8.38 -12.92
CA GLN A 42 19.03 8.39 -13.85
C GLN A 42 19.48 8.26 -15.33
N ALA A 43 20.65 8.79 -15.66
CA ALA A 43 21.23 8.70 -17.02
C ALA A 43 21.62 7.25 -17.42
N PHE A 44 21.68 6.31 -16.50
CA PHE A 44 22.01 4.91 -16.77
C PHE A 44 20.82 4.10 -17.26
N TYR A 45 19.60 4.60 -17.06
CA TYR A 45 18.37 3.94 -17.51
C TYR A 45 18.04 4.31 -18.95
N SER A 46 17.62 3.31 -19.74
CA SER A 46 17.21 3.55 -21.13
C SER A 46 15.84 4.21 -21.21
N ASP A 47 15.65 5.08 -22.21
CA ASP A 47 14.39 5.82 -22.38
C ASP A 47 13.23 4.96 -22.90
N ASP A 48 13.51 3.78 -23.45
CA ASP A 48 12.55 2.87 -24.09
C ASP A 48 12.15 1.66 -23.24
N THR A 49 12.55 1.62 -21.97
CA THR A 49 12.28 0.51 -21.03
C THR A 49 11.32 0.89 -19.91
N ALA A 50 10.62 -0.08 -19.36
CA ALA A 50 9.85 0.09 -18.12
C ALA A 50 10.77 0.20 -16.90
N LYS A 51 10.36 0.95 -15.88
CA LYS A 51 11.04 1.05 -14.59
C LYS A 51 10.05 0.75 -13.48
N ILE A 52 10.51 -0.02 -12.51
CA ILE A 52 9.76 -0.33 -11.30
C ILE A 52 10.54 0.11 -10.07
N MET A 53 9.82 0.63 -9.09
CA MET A 53 10.36 0.96 -7.78
C MET A 53 9.80 -0.03 -6.76
N TYR A 54 10.70 -0.71 -6.02
CA TYR A 54 10.33 -1.78 -5.11
C TYR A 54 11.10 -1.70 -3.80
N ASP A 55 10.51 -2.23 -2.73
CA ASP A 55 11.11 -2.27 -1.39
C ASP A 55 12.02 -3.49 -1.17
N GLY A 56 12.59 -3.60 0.04
CA GLY A 56 13.49 -4.70 0.43
C GLY A 56 12.84 -6.09 0.43
N SER A 57 11.50 -6.18 0.39
CA SER A 57 10.72 -7.42 0.26
C SER A 57 10.35 -7.72 -1.20
N GLY A 58 10.74 -6.84 -2.13
CA GLY A 58 10.41 -6.93 -3.54
C GLY A 58 9.02 -6.37 -3.90
N ILE A 59 8.27 -5.82 -2.94
CA ILE A 59 6.94 -5.24 -3.21
C ILE A 59 7.09 -3.99 -4.09
N ILE A 60 6.32 -3.92 -5.18
CA ILE A 60 6.36 -2.83 -6.16
C ILE A 60 5.45 -1.69 -5.72
N TRP A 61 6.04 -0.51 -5.52
CA TRP A 61 5.37 0.71 -5.06
C TRP A 61 5.35 1.84 -6.10
N GLY A 62 5.98 1.64 -7.25
CA GLY A 62 5.95 2.61 -8.35
C GLY A 62 6.31 1.95 -9.67
N VAL A 63 5.66 2.39 -10.74
CA VAL A 63 5.83 1.83 -12.08
C VAL A 63 5.81 2.95 -13.12
N VAL A 64 6.76 2.90 -14.03
CA VAL A 64 6.79 3.71 -15.25
C VAL A 64 6.82 2.75 -16.44
N ASN A 65 5.66 2.32 -16.90
CA ASN A 65 5.46 1.39 -18.01
C ASN A 65 4.77 2.03 -19.22
N LYS A 66 4.56 3.34 -19.19
CA LYS A 66 3.99 4.14 -20.28
C LYS A 66 4.89 5.35 -20.54
N PRO A 67 5.05 5.78 -21.80
CA PRO A 67 5.84 6.95 -22.11
C PRO A 67 5.19 8.21 -21.56
N VAL A 68 6.02 9.16 -21.15
CA VAL A 68 5.56 10.49 -20.73
C VAL A 68 5.11 11.27 -21.98
N PRO A 69 3.86 11.75 -22.06
CA PRO A 69 3.32 12.40 -23.27
C PRO A 69 4.19 13.55 -23.80
N GLN A 70 4.75 14.37 -22.89
CA GLN A 70 5.58 15.52 -23.25
C GLN A 70 6.99 15.13 -23.75
N ARG A 71 7.39 13.88 -23.56
CA ARG A 71 8.70 13.33 -23.93
C ARG A 71 8.61 12.25 -25.01
N ASN A 72 7.47 12.15 -25.68
CA ASN A 72 7.18 11.14 -26.69
C ASN A 72 7.32 9.70 -26.13
N ASN A 73 8.22 8.87 -26.64
CA ASN A 73 8.41 7.49 -26.20
C ASN A 73 9.33 7.32 -24.95
N THR A 74 9.60 8.38 -24.23
CA THR A 74 10.46 8.33 -23.05
C THR A 74 9.72 7.80 -21.83
N TYR A 75 10.17 6.69 -21.29
CA TYR A 75 9.73 6.11 -20.02
C TYR A 75 10.56 6.69 -18.87
N ALA A 76 10.19 7.86 -18.40
CA ALA A 76 11.05 8.71 -17.58
C ALA A 76 11.21 8.19 -16.14
N VAL A 77 12.38 7.64 -15.83
CA VAL A 77 12.75 7.17 -14.48
C VAL A 77 12.66 8.26 -13.41
N SER A 78 12.80 9.53 -13.81
CA SER A 78 12.67 10.70 -12.93
C SER A 78 11.28 10.89 -12.31
N MET A 79 10.27 10.13 -12.75
CA MET A 79 8.96 10.09 -12.11
C MET A 79 8.96 9.27 -10.80
N LEU A 80 10.02 8.50 -10.55
CA LEU A 80 10.19 7.71 -9.33
C LEU A 80 11.05 8.45 -8.31
N TRP A 81 10.75 8.24 -7.02
CA TRP A 81 11.54 8.76 -5.91
C TRP A 81 11.79 7.67 -4.87
N PRO A 82 12.87 6.88 -5.00
CA PRO A 82 13.05 5.61 -4.30
C PRO A 82 13.60 5.72 -2.87
N VAL A 83 12.93 6.42 -1.96
CA VAL A 83 13.36 6.49 -0.55
C VAL A 83 13.18 5.12 0.12
N ASN A 84 14.28 4.52 0.59
CA ASN A 84 14.35 3.18 1.14
C ASN A 84 13.88 2.08 0.16
N MET A 85 14.06 2.33 -1.13
CA MET A 85 13.62 1.44 -2.20
C MET A 85 14.72 1.27 -3.24
N SER A 86 14.49 0.36 -4.16
CA SER A 86 15.34 0.04 -5.30
C SER A 86 14.61 0.35 -6.59
N VAL A 87 15.34 0.60 -7.69
CA VAL A 87 14.76 0.80 -9.01
C VAL A 87 15.37 -0.19 -9.99
N ALA A 88 14.52 -1.01 -10.60
CA ALA A 88 14.90 -1.93 -11.66
C ALA A 88 14.33 -1.49 -13.00
N GLU A 89 15.09 -1.79 -14.04
CA GLU A 89 14.75 -1.59 -15.44
C GLU A 89 14.45 -2.94 -16.10
N LEU A 90 13.41 -2.99 -16.94
CA LEU A 90 13.01 -4.18 -17.66
C LEU A 90 12.41 -3.82 -19.03
N ASP A 91 12.33 -4.79 -19.92
CA ASP A 91 11.59 -4.65 -21.16
C ASP A 91 10.13 -4.31 -20.87
N VAL A 92 9.57 -3.33 -21.62
CA VAL A 92 8.16 -2.92 -21.46
C VAL A 92 7.20 -4.11 -21.58
N ALA A 93 7.49 -5.07 -22.45
CA ALA A 93 6.69 -6.27 -22.65
C ALA A 93 6.66 -7.22 -21.41
N LEU A 94 7.62 -7.07 -20.49
CA LEU A 94 7.69 -7.86 -19.25
C LEU A 94 6.97 -7.19 -18.08
N CYS A 95 6.50 -5.95 -18.25
CA CYS A 95 5.75 -5.24 -17.23
C CYS A 95 4.25 -5.36 -17.52
N PRO A 96 3.48 -6.07 -16.69
CA PRO A 96 2.04 -6.20 -16.89
C PRO A 96 1.34 -4.84 -16.84
N ASP A 97 0.34 -4.63 -17.71
CA ASP A 97 -0.41 -3.37 -17.80
C ASP A 97 -1.18 -3.02 -16.52
N ASP A 98 -1.56 -4.05 -15.75
CA ASP A 98 -2.26 -3.93 -14.46
C ASP A 98 -1.31 -3.88 -13.25
N CYS A 99 0.00 -3.85 -13.48
CA CYS A 99 0.99 -3.55 -12.44
C CYS A 99 1.05 -2.04 -12.22
N LEU A 100 0.31 -1.54 -11.24
CA LEU A 100 0.14 -0.09 -11.00
C LEU A 100 1.05 0.48 -9.90
N GLY A 101 1.87 -0.34 -9.26
CA GLY A 101 2.71 0.11 -8.15
C GLY A 101 1.93 0.39 -6.86
N ASP A 102 0.91 -0.40 -6.60
CA ASP A 102 -0.02 -0.30 -5.47
C ASP A 102 0.25 -1.35 -4.36
N GLY A 103 1.38 -2.05 -4.45
CA GLY A 103 1.74 -3.08 -3.48
C GLY A 103 1.14 -4.46 -3.76
N THR A 104 0.41 -4.64 -4.87
CA THR A 104 -0.21 -5.93 -5.24
C THR A 104 0.69 -6.81 -6.12
N TRP A 105 1.86 -6.30 -6.49
CA TRP A 105 2.86 -6.98 -7.29
C TRP A 105 4.22 -6.98 -6.60
N ARG A 106 5.04 -7.96 -6.91
CA ARG A 106 6.42 -8.06 -6.43
C ARG A 106 7.40 -8.33 -7.56
N TYR A 107 8.63 -7.88 -7.35
CA TYR A 107 9.77 -8.11 -8.22
C TYR A 107 10.73 -9.08 -7.55
N ILE A 108 10.92 -10.27 -8.13
CA ILE A 108 11.83 -11.31 -7.65
C ILE A 108 12.60 -11.89 -8.84
N ASP A 109 13.92 -11.98 -8.72
CA ASP A 109 14.81 -12.61 -9.70
C ASP A 109 14.59 -12.15 -11.16
N GLY A 110 14.35 -10.84 -11.32
CA GLY A 110 14.15 -10.25 -12.66
C GLY A 110 12.72 -10.37 -13.21
N LYS A 111 11.77 -10.86 -12.42
CA LYS A 111 10.38 -11.08 -12.84
C LYS A 111 9.40 -10.28 -11.97
N ILE A 112 8.34 -9.85 -12.62
CA ILE A 112 7.18 -9.24 -11.96
C ILE A 112 6.12 -10.33 -11.77
N GLU A 113 5.69 -10.54 -10.52
CA GLU A 113 4.69 -11.52 -10.16
C GLU A 113 3.57 -10.88 -9.33
N LYS A 114 2.33 -11.25 -9.60
CA LYS A 114 1.18 -10.79 -8.81
C LYS A 114 1.19 -11.48 -7.44
N ILE A 115 1.02 -10.70 -6.39
CA ILE A 115 0.90 -11.24 -5.04
C ILE A 115 -0.51 -11.85 -4.92
N PRO A 116 -0.63 -13.12 -4.54
CA PRO A 116 -1.94 -13.72 -4.30
C PRO A 116 -2.70 -12.96 -3.22
N THR A 117 -3.95 -12.60 -3.49
CA THR A 117 -4.80 -11.94 -2.49
C THR A 117 -5.16 -12.93 -1.39
N ASP A 118 -4.83 -12.60 -0.16
CA ASP A 118 -5.25 -13.38 1.01
C ASP A 118 -6.68 -13.01 1.41
N TYR A 119 -7.65 -13.70 0.80
CA TYR A 119 -9.07 -13.49 1.07
C TYR A 119 -9.45 -13.86 2.49
N VAL A 120 -8.73 -14.79 3.14
CA VAL A 120 -8.97 -15.19 4.52
C VAL A 120 -8.57 -14.07 5.46
N ALA A 121 -7.38 -13.49 5.29
CA ALA A 121 -6.94 -12.35 6.09
C ALA A 121 -7.87 -11.13 5.93
N ILE A 122 -8.37 -10.87 4.72
CA ILE A 122 -9.37 -9.83 4.46
C ILE A 122 -10.68 -10.12 5.22
N ALA A 123 -11.14 -11.36 5.17
CA ALA A 123 -12.37 -11.77 5.89
C ALA A 123 -12.20 -11.67 7.41
N GLU A 124 -11.05 -12.03 7.96
CA GLU A 124 -10.73 -11.89 9.39
C GLU A 124 -10.67 -10.43 9.82
N SER A 125 -10.06 -9.58 9.03
CA SER A 125 -10.04 -8.13 9.28
C SER A 125 -11.45 -7.54 9.28
N LYS A 126 -12.30 -7.93 8.31
CA LYS A 126 -13.72 -7.53 8.26
C LYS A 126 -14.47 -8.04 9.49
N LYS A 127 -14.28 -9.30 9.90
CA LYS A 127 -14.90 -9.89 11.09
C LYS A 127 -14.56 -9.10 12.34
N SER A 128 -13.28 -8.77 12.53
CA SER A 128 -12.82 -7.97 13.68
C SER A 128 -13.46 -6.58 13.69
N ARG A 129 -13.55 -5.92 12.53
CA ARG A 129 -14.21 -4.61 12.41
C ARG A 129 -15.68 -4.68 12.77
N LEU A 130 -16.43 -5.64 12.22
CA LEU A 130 -17.87 -5.82 12.52
C LEU A 130 -18.12 -6.15 13.98
N MET A 131 -17.26 -6.96 14.62
CA MET A 131 -17.33 -7.24 16.06
C MET A 131 -17.10 -5.97 16.90
N ASN A 132 -16.14 -5.13 16.53
CA ASN A 132 -15.89 -3.88 17.24
C ASN A 132 -17.06 -2.90 17.08
N GLU A 133 -17.65 -2.80 15.89
CA GLU A 133 -18.86 -2.00 15.62
C GLU A 133 -20.04 -2.48 16.48
N ALA A 134 -20.30 -3.79 16.50
CA ALA A 134 -21.36 -4.36 17.35
C ALA A 134 -21.14 -4.07 18.83
N ASN A 135 -19.94 -4.29 19.34
CA ASN A 135 -19.60 -4.05 20.75
C ASN A 135 -19.73 -2.56 21.14
N ALA A 136 -19.45 -1.65 20.22
CA ALA A 136 -19.60 -0.22 20.46
C ALA A 136 -21.07 0.20 20.66
N VAL A 137 -22.02 -0.50 20.01
CA VAL A 137 -23.48 -0.29 20.20
C VAL A 137 -23.97 -1.04 21.43
N ILE A 138 -23.57 -2.30 21.63
CA ILE A 138 -24.01 -3.14 22.75
C ILE A 138 -23.64 -2.53 24.09
N ALA A 139 -22.40 -2.06 24.27
CA ALA A 139 -21.89 -1.63 25.57
C ALA A 139 -22.68 -0.46 26.23
N PRO A 140 -23.15 0.59 25.54
CA PRO A 140 -24.02 1.61 26.17
C PRO A 140 -25.42 1.06 26.48
N LEU A 141 -25.99 0.22 25.61
CA LEU A 141 -27.32 -0.37 25.80
C LEU A 141 -27.36 -1.32 27.01
N GLU A 142 -26.36 -2.19 27.15
CA GLU A 142 -26.18 -3.04 28.35
C GLU A 142 -26.13 -2.19 29.65
N ARG A 143 -25.43 -1.07 29.62
CA ARG A 143 -25.35 -0.13 30.75
C ARG A 143 -26.69 0.48 31.07
N ALA A 144 -27.48 0.87 30.07
CA ALA A 144 -28.84 1.41 30.27
C ALA A 144 -29.76 0.38 30.88
N VAL A 145 -29.73 -0.87 30.41
CA VAL A 145 -30.49 -1.99 30.96
C VAL A 145 -30.07 -2.26 32.41
N LYS A 146 -28.77 -2.34 32.69
CA LYS A 146 -28.23 -2.57 34.04
C LYS A 146 -28.64 -1.48 35.04
N LEU A 147 -28.78 -0.26 34.62
CA LEU A 147 -29.18 0.88 35.43
C LEU A 147 -30.71 0.99 35.56
N GLY A 148 -31.48 0.20 34.83
CA GLY A 148 -32.95 0.23 34.86
C GLY A 148 -33.55 1.47 34.19
N ILE A 149 -32.80 2.10 33.25
CA ILE A 149 -33.22 3.32 32.52
C ILE A 149 -33.46 3.06 31.04
N ALA A 150 -33.26 1.85 30.58
CA ALA A 150 -33.45 1.49 29.17
C ALA A 150 -34.94 1.55 28.79
N THR A 151 -35.19 2.11 27.61
CA THR A 151 -36.49 2.08 26.95
C THR A 151 -36.77 0.71 26.33
N SER A 152 -38.04 0.41 25.97
CA SER A 152 -38.37 -0.83 25.28
C SER A 152 -37.67 -0.97 23.93
N ASN A 153 -37.46 0.12 23.24
CA ASN A 153 -36.72 0.14 21.96
C ASN A 153 -35.24 -0.19 22.16
N GLU A 154 -34.61 0.40 23.18
CA GLU A 154 -33.19 0.09 23.50
C GLU A 154 -32.98 -1.36 23.93
N ILE A 155 -33.95 -1.99 24.60
CA ILE A 155 -33.90 -3.40 24.94
C ILE A 155 -33.97 -4.28 23.67
N ALA A 156 -34.89 -3.95 22.75
CA ALA A 156 -35.04 -4.68 21.50
C ALA A 156 -33.79 -4.50 20.60
N GLU A 157 -33.21 -3.29 20.60
CA GLU A 157 -31.97 -2.97 19.91
C GLU A 157 -30.80 -3.80 20.47
N LEU A 158 -30.66 -3.85 21.78
CA LEU A 158 -29.64 -4.64 22.43
C LEU A 158 -29.72 -6.13 22.00
N GLU A 159 -30.92 -6.74 22.09
CA GLU A 159 -31.11 -8.13 21.67
C GLU A 159 -30.74 -8.38 20.21
N ALA A 160 -31.07 -7.43 19.32
CA ALA A 160 -30.73 -7.52 17.89
C ALA A 160 -29.22 -7.47 17.65
N TRP A 161 -28.51 -6.54 18.29
CA TRP A 161 -27.07 -6.39 18.17
C TRP A 161 -26.28 -7.52 18.86
N GLU A 162 -26.73 -8.03 20.00
CA GLU A 162 -26.14 -9.21 20.63
C GLU A 162 -26.25 -10.43 19.72
N ARG A 163 -27.42 -10.65 19.13
CA ARG A 163 -27.65 -11.75 18.17
C ARG A 163 -26.73 -11.58 16.96
N TYR A 164 -26.62 -10.36 16.41
CA TYR A 164 -25.74 -10.05 15.30
C TYR A 164 -24.28 -10.34 15.63
N SER A 165 -23.80 -9.91 16.79
CA SER A 165 -22.42 -10.14 17.23
C SER A 165 -22.07 -11.63 17.32
N VAL A 166 -23.00 -12.44 17.85
CA VAL A 166 -22.84 -13.90 17.90
C VAL A 166 -22.79 -14.51 16.49
N MET A 167 -23.62 -14.04 15.55
CA MET A 167 -23.61 -14.50 14.17
C MET A 167 -22.31 -14.11 13.46
N VAL A 168 -21.85 -12.87 13.59
CA VAL A 168 -20.54 -12.42 13.06
C VAL A 168 -19.41 -13.27 13.62
N ASN A 169 -19.41 -13.54 14.93
CA ASN A 169 -18.36 -14.36 15.56
C ASN A 169 -18.32 -15.80 15.02
N ARG A 170 -19.43 -16.32 14.52
CA ARG A 170 -19.53 -17.68 13.94
C ARG A 170 -19.18 -17.74 12.46
N VAL A 171 -18.95 -16.60 11.77
CA VAL A 171 -18.59 -16.59 10.36
C VAL A 171 -17.30 -17.35 10.12
N ASP A 172 -17.33 -18.31 9.20
CA ASP A 172 -16.15 -19.01 8.69
C ASP A 172 -15.44 -18.12 7.67
N THR A 173 -14.26 -17.63 8.01
CA THR A 173 -13.48 -16.72 7.18
C THR A 173 -12.91 -17.35 5.90
N THR A 174 -12.94 -18.68 5.78
CA THR A 174 -12.57 -19.38 4.53
C THR A 174 -13.69 -19.37 3.49
N LYS A 175 -14.95 -19.21 3.93
CA LYS A 175 -16.15 -19.09 3.09
C LYS A 175 -17.14 -18.13 3.74
N PRO A 176 -16.84 -16.82 3.75
CA PRO A 176 -17.57 -15.89 4.60
C PRO A 176 -18.98 -15.61 4.08
N GLU A 177 -19.97 -15.94 4.87
CA GLU A 177 -21.37 -15.51 4.73
C GLU A 177 -21.67 -14.52 5.86
N TRP A 178 -21.85 -13.23 5.48
CA TRP A 178 -22.00 -12.18 6.47
C TRP A 178 -23.46 -11.97 6.83
N PRO A 179 -23.80 -11.91 8.14
CA PRO A 179 -25.16 -11.57 8.58
C PRO A 179 -25.48 -10.11 8.21
N GLU A 180 -26.77 -9.84 8.01
CA GLU A 180 -27.26 -8.48 7.84
C GLU A 180 -27.12 -7.68 9.13
N VAL A 181 -26.72 -6.41 8.99
CA VAL A 181 -26.63 -5.49 10.11
C VAL A 181 -28.04 -5.18 10.62
N PRO A 182 -28.30 -5.17 11.95
CA PRO A 182 -29.61 -4.83 12.47
C PRO A 182 -30.08 -3.46 12.02
N ASP A 183 -31.26 -3.41 11.41
CA ASP A 183 -31.96 -2.16 11.08
C ASP A 183 -32.92 -1.87 12.25
N VAL A 184 -32.44 -1.13 13.23
CA VAL A 184 -33.19 -0.71 14.41
C VAL A 184 -33.43 0.79 14.31
N ALA A 185 -34.59 1.15 13.79
CA ALA A 185 -35.06 2.52 13.70
C ALA A 185 -35.82 2.96 14.98
#